data_656dac9b4cc6bea82af7a5b0a8ae0602
#
_entry.id   656dac9b4cc6bea82af7a5b0a8ae0602
#
_cell.length_a   1.000
_cell.length_b   1.000
_cell.length_c   1.000
_cell.angle_alpha   90.00
_cell.angle_beta   90.00
_cell.angle_gamma   90.00
#
_symmetry.space_group_name_H-M   'P 1'
#
loop_
_entity.id
_entity.type
_entity.pdbx_description
1 polymer ?
#
loop_
_entity_poly.entity_id
_entity_poly.type
_entity_poly.pdbx_seq_one_letter_code
_entity_poly.pdbx_strand_id
1 'polypeptide(L)'
;MNITIAKCSADHERIDKSYTAVETVNAIVKEDTSVVDPTFIIHNPGTVDFNYVICSSWKRRYFVRNITALPGERLAVSCHVDVLSSFASGIRSAEAIIDKQEYDSKTSPYINDGSYVTLCKKVVQCYQFPLGFSSRSNIVITAGGN
;
A
#
# COMPACT_ATOMS: atom_id res chain seq x y z
N MET A 1 -3.55 24.05 -14.21
CA MET A 1 -4.21 23.17 -13.21
C MET A 1 -3.67 23.50 -11.83
N ASN A 2 -4.49 23.32 -10.78
CA ASN A 2 -4.00 23.57 -9.42
C ASN A 2 -3.41 22.30 -8.81
N ILE A 3 -2.23 22.45 -8.25
CA ILE A 3 -1.57 21.41 -7.45
C ILE A 3 -1.22 21.99 -6.08
N THR A 4 -1.23 21.14 -5.06
CA THR A 4 -0.75 21.50 -3.72
C THR A 4 0.62 20.88 -3.51
N ILE A 5 1.62 21.74 -3.26
CA ILE A 5 2.96 21.32 -2.86
C ILE A 5 2.98 21.10 -1.35
N ALA A 6 3.62 20.04 -0.92
CA ALA A 6 3.62 19.63 0.47
C ALA A 6 4.96 19.04 0.90
N LYS A 7 5.16 18.94 2.21
CA LYS A 7 6.26 18.22 2.82
C LYS A 7 5.72 16.96 3.49
N CYS A 8 6.22 15.82 3.09
CA CYS A 8 5.86 14.52 3.61
C CYS A 8 7.08 13.88 4.27
N SER A 9 6.95 13.46 5.54
CA SER A 9 7.99 12.77 6.29
C SER A 9 7.71 11.28 6.48
N ALA A 10 6.56 10.81 5.98
CA ALA A 10 6.17 9.42 6.12
C ALA A 10 6.89 8.51 5.12
N ASP A 11 7.12 7.26 5.50
CA ASP A 11 7.70 6.25 4.64
C ASP A 11 6.91 6.03 3.35
N HIS A 12 7.63 5.69 2.28
CA HIS A 12 7.04 5.43 0.96
C HIS A 12 6.06 4.25 0.98
N GLU A 13 6.29 3.27 1.84
CA GLU A 13 5.51 2.03 1.95
C GLU A 13 4.21 2.18 2.74
N ARG A 14 3.98 3.32 3.39
CA ARG A 14 2.75 3.55 4.14
C ARG A 14 1.61 4.00 3.23
N ILE A 15 0.43 3.44 3.44
CA ILE A 15 -0.81 3.89 2.78
C ILE A 15 -1.23 5.25 3.34
N ASP A 16 -1.18 5.39 4.67
CA ASP A 16 -1.51 6.64 5.37
C ASP A 16 -0.26 7.49 5.54
N LYS A 17 -0.21 8.58 4.79
CA LYS A 17 0.87 9.55 4.88
C LYS A 17 0.36 10.86 5.48
N SER A 18 1.03 11.29 6.53
CA SER A 18 0.88 12.66 7.05
C SER A 18 1.76 13.58 6.22
N TYR A 19 1.20 14.70 5.78
CA TYR A 19 1.92 15.73 5.05
C TYR A 19 1.48 17.10 5.54
N THR A 20 2.39 18.06 5.45
CA THR A 20 2.12 19.46 5.72
C THR A 20 2.04 20.19 4.38
N ALA A 21 0.88 20.72 4.06
CA ALA A 21 0.70 21.55 2.86
C ALA A 21 1.53 22.83 3.01
N VAL A 22 2.33 23.13 1.99
CA VAL A 22 3.12 24.37 1.93
C VAL A 22 2.30 25.43 1.23
N GLU A 23 1.89 25.16 0.00
CA GLU A 23 1.16 26.12 -0.83
C GLU A 23 0.36 25.41 -1.93
N THR A 24 -0.70 26.07 -2.41
CA THR A 24 -1.40 25.65 -3.62
C THR A 24 -1.00 26.57 -4.77
N VAL A 25 -0.38 26.00 -5.78
CA VAL A 25 0.16 26.73 -6.92
C VAL A 25 -0.52 26.32 -8.22
N ASN A 26 -0.53 27.24 -9.18
CA ASN A 26 -0.99 26.90 -10.52
C ASN A 26 0.16 26.25 -11.30
N ALA A 27 -0.10 25.07 -11.84
CA ALA A 27 0.87 24.29 -12.60
C ALA A 27 0.41 24.09 -14.04
N ILE A 28 1.39 24.05 -14.92
CA ILE A 28 1.26 23.60 -16.30
C ILE A 28 1.98 22.28 -16.41
N VAL A 29 1.38 21.33 -17.11
CA VAL A 29 2.03 20.05 -17.39
C VAL A 29 2.99 20.27 -18.57
N LYS A 30 4.20 19.71 -18.47
CA LYS A 30 5.11 19.68 -19.59
C LYS A 30 4.50 18.79 -20.69
N GLU A 31 4.71 19.18 -21.94
CA GLU A 31 4.26 18.43 -23.12
C GLU A 31 4.60 16.94 -23.00
N ASP A 32 3.70 16.09 -23.48
CA ASP A 32 3.87 14.63 -23.55
C ASP A 32 4.35 13.99 -22.24
N THR A 33 3.70 14.32 -21.15
CA THR A 33 4.05 13.77 -19.85
C THR A 33 3.16 12.59 -19.47
N SER A 34 3.75 11.56 -18.88
CA SER A 34 3.01 10.44 -18.30
C SER A 34 2.26 10.85 -17.06
N VAL A 35 1.05 10.29 -16.85
CA VAL A 35 0.32 10.47 -15.57
C VAL A 35 1.02 9.77 -14.40
N VAL A 36 1.88 8.79 -14.68
CA VAL A 36 2.66 8.06 -13.67
C VAL A 36 3.89 8.85 -13.24
N ASP A 37 4.58 9.44 -14.22
CA ASP A 37 5.81 10.21 -14.03
C ASP A 37 5.66 11.62 -14.64
N PRO A 38 4.80 12.48 -14.06
CA PRO A 38 4.57 13.80 -14.62
C PRO A 38 5.69 14.76 -14.30
N THR A 39 5.89 15.73 -15.20
CA THR A 39 6.70 16.93 -14.93
C THR A 39 5.77 18.15 -14.92
N PHE A 40 5.66 18.78 -13.79
CA PHE A 40 4.89 20.00 -13.59
C PHE A 40 5.80 21.22 -13.72
N ILE A 41 5.34 22.22 -14.44
CA ILE A 41 6.00 23.52 -14.50
C ILE A 41 5.17 24.47 -13.62
N ILE A 42 5.80 25.01 -12.59
CA ILE A 42 5.19 25.94 -11.64
C ILE A 42 5.96 27.25 -11.64
N HIS A 43 5.30 28.33 -11.23
CA HIS A 43 6.00 29.56 -10.85
C HIS A 43 6.74 29.30 -9.52
N ASN A 44 7.91 29.88 -9.34
CA ASN A 44 8.71 29.70 -8.14
C ASN A 44 7.93 30.20 -6.89
N PRO A 45 7.57 29.33 -5.94
CA PRO A 45 6.82 29.70 -4.74
C PRO A 45 7.70 30.40 -3.69
N GLY A 46 8.95 30.71 -4.00
CA GLY A 46 9.90 31.30 -3.05
C GLY A 46 10.55 30.27 -2.10
N THR A 47 10.04 29.07 -2.04
CA THR A 47 10.63 27.96 -1.29
C THR A 47 10.68 26.70 -2.12
N VAL A 48 11.78 25.96 -2.03
CA VAL A 48 11.99 24.66 -2.73
C VAL A 48 12.02 23.50 -1.74
N ASP A 49 11.64 23.72 -0.50
CA ASP A 49 11.63 22.67 0.54
C ASP A 49 10.29 21.91 0.55
N PHE A 50 10.00 21.25 -0.55
CA PHE A 50 8.85 20.34 -0.68
C PHE A 50 9.28 19.06 -1.40
N ASN A 51 8.69 17.94 -1.00
CA ASN A 51 8.99 16.62 -1.57
C ASN A 51 7.75 15.84 -2.00
N TYR A 52 6.58 16.47 -1.93
CA TYR A 52 5.30 15.83 -2.21
C TYR A 52 4.36 16.78 -2.95
N VAL A 53 3.61 16.23 -3.91
CA VAL A 53 2.66 16.99 -4.73
C VAL A 53 1.31 16.29 -4.75
N ILE A 54 0.25 17.04 -4.54
CA ILE A 54 -1.13 16.57 -4.61
C ILE A 54 -1.80 17.23 -5.81
N CYS A 55 -2.22 16.43 -6.77
CA CYS A 55 -2.93 16.87 -7.95
C CYS A 55 -4.41 16.54 -7.84
N SER A 56 -5.23 17.53 -7.52
CA SER A 56 -6.67 17.36 -7.36
C SER A 56 -7.37 17.00 -8.67
N SER A 57 -6.90 17.56 -9.80
CA SER A 57 -7.49 17.32 -11.12
C SER A 57 -7.39 15.84 -11.56
N TRP A 58 -6.31 15.17 -11.20
CA TRP A 58 -6.10 13.75 -11.53
C TRP A 58 -6.45 12.82 -10.37
N LYS A 59 -6.76 13.38 -9.20
CA LYS A 59 -6.98 12.62 -7.96
C LYS A 59 -5.79 11.71 -7.64
N ARG A 60 -4.58 12.24 -7.83
CA ARG A 60 -3.32 11.52 -7.64
C ARG A 60 -2.40 12.28 -6.72
N ARG A 61 -1.53 11.53 -6.07
CA ARG A 61 -0.46 12.02 -5.20
C ARG A 61 0.87 11.57 -5.76
N TYR A 62 1.89 12.41 -5.60
CA TYR A 62 3.19 12.22 -6.23
C TYR A 62 4.32 12.53 -5.28
N PHE A 63 5.37 11.72 -5.35
CA PHE A 63 6.67 12.05 -4.78
C PHE A 63 7.44 12.92 -5.76
N VAL A 64 8.13 13.95 -5.26
CA VAL A 64 9.06 14.75 -6.04
C VAL A 64 10.37 13.99 -6.20
N ARG A 65 10.81 13.79 -7.42
CA ARG A 65 12.11 13.17 -7.73
C ARG A 65 13.20 14.19 -7.97
N ASN A 66 12.87 15.24 -8.71
CA ASN A 66 13.82 16.28 -9.07
C ASN A 66 13.12 17.62 -9.27
N ILE A 67 13.81 18.69 -8.93
CA ILE A 67 13.36 20.06 -9.16
C ILE A 67 14.44 20.76 -9.96
N THR A 68 14.10 21.28 -11.14
CA THR A 68 15.01 22.00 -12.03
C THR A 68 14.52 23.43 -12.21
N ALA A 69 15.41 24.37 -12.02
CA ALA A 69 15.11 25.79 -12.30
C ALA A 69 15.04 26.04 -13.81
N LEU A 70 14.00 26.76 -14.21
CA LEU A 70 13.79 27.21 -15.58
C LEU A 70 13.90 28.75 -15.68
N PRO A 71 14.22 29.30 -16.85
CA PRO A 71 14.19 30.74 -17.06
C PRO A 71 12.82 31.35 -16.75
N GLY A 72 12.80 32.59 -16.25
CA GLY A 72 11.57 33.33 -15.93
C GLY A 72 10.90 32.88 -14.63
N GLU A 73 11.70 32.65 -13.57
CA GLU A 73 11.23 32.29 -12.24
C GLU A 73 10.27 31.09 -12.21
N ARG A 74 10.58 30.08 -13.01
CA ARG A 74 9.80 28.84 -13.08
C ARG A 74 10.63 27.66 -12.61
N LEU A 75 9.92 26.67 -12.08
CA LEU A 75 10.50 25.38 -11.67
C LEU A 75 9.84 24.25 -12.47
N ALA A 76 10.64 23.33 -12.97
CA ALA A 76 10.18 22.05 -13.47
C ALA A 76 10.33 21.02 -12.36
N VAL A 77 9.21 20.46 -11.94
CA VAL A 77 9.12 19.47 -10.85
C VAL A 77 8.80 18.11 -11.45
N SER A 78 9.79 17.24 -11.50
CA SER A 78 9.62 15.86 -11.96
C SER A 78 9.14 15.00 -10.81
N CYS A 79 8.04 14.31 -11.02
CA CYS A 79 7.33 13.56 -9.99
C CYS A 79 7.20 12.08 -10.36
N HIS A 80 6.87 11.27 -9.37
CA HIS A 80 6.48 9.87 -9.52
C HIS A 80 5.24 9.60 -8.68
N VAL A 81 4.30 8.84 -9.22
CA VAL A 81 3.03 8.59 -8.53
C VAL A 81 3.22 7.82 -7.23
N ASP A 82 2.57 8.30 -6.19
CA ASP A 82 2.36 7.54 -4.94
C ASP A 82 1.10 6.68 -5.10
N VAL A 83 1.29 5.45 -5.53
CA VAL A 83 0.20 4.51 -5.79
C VAL A 83 -0.58 4.20 -4.52
N LEU A 84 0.12 3.94 -3.41
CA LEU A 84 -0.51 3.56 -2.15
C LEU A 84 -1.45 4.64 -1.61
N SER A 85 -0.99 5.89 -1.56
CA SER A 85 -1.84 6.99 -1.08
C SER A 85 -2.88 7.43 -2.12
N SER A 86 -2.60 7.31 -3.41
CA SER A 86 -3.56 7.67 -4.47
C SER A 86 -4.74 6.71 -4.52
N PHE A 87 -4.54 5.43 -4.22
CA PHE A 87 -5.55 4.38 -4.27
C PHE A 87 -5.92 3.82 -2.90
N ALA A 88 -5.60 4.52 -1.81
CA ALA A 88 -5.77 4.07 -0.44
C ALA A 88 -7.18 3.52 -0.12
N SER A 89 -8.23 4.18 -0.62
CA SER A 89 -9.61 3.73 -0.39
C SER A 89 -9.90 2.40 -1.08
N GLY A 90 -9.46 2.24 -2.33
CA GLY A 90 -9.62 0.99 -3.07
C GLY A 90 -8.84 -0.17 -2.45
N ILE A 91 -7.61 0.10 -2.01
CA ILE A 91 -6.77 -0.91 -1.35
C ILE A 91 -7.42 -1.38 -0.04
N ARG A 92 -7.98 -0.47 0.75
CA ARG A 92 -8.63 -0.81 2.03
C ARG A 92 -9.96 -1.54 1.87
N SER A 93 -10.67 -1.33 0.77
CA SER A 93 -11.94 -2.01 0.48
C SER A 93 -11.76 -3.30 -0.32
N ALA A 94 -10.54 -3.63 -0.75
CA ALA A 94 -10.28 -4.86 -1.48
C ALA A 94 -10.45 -6.08 -0.57
N GLU A 95 -11.11 -7.09 -1.10
CA GLU A 95 -11.17 -8.40 -0.44
C GLU A 95 -9.80 -9.07 -0.54
N ALA A 96 -9.31 -9.59 0.58
CA ALA A 96 -8.02 -10.27 0.65
C ALA A 96 -8.15 -11.57 1.42
N ILE A 97 -7.44 -12.59 0.97
CA ILE A 97 -7.24 -13.82 1.73
C ILE A 97 -5.93 -13.63 2.49
N ILE A 98 -6.03 -13.70 3.82
CA ILE A 98 -4.87 -13.56 4.70
C ILE A 98 -4.64 -14.92 5.36
N ASP A 99 -3.45 -15.44 5.20
CA ASP A 99 -3.00 -16.68 5.83
C ASP A 99 -2.00 -16.37 6.94
N LYS A 100 -2.04 -17.16 8.01
CA LYS A 100 -1.19 -16.99 9.18
C LYS A 100 -0.56 -18.32 9.55
N GLN A 101 0.73 -18.30 9.81
CA GLN A 101 1.46 -19.46 10.29
C GLN A 101 1.39 -19.57 11.81
N GLU A 102 1.28 -20.79 12.34
CA GLU A 102 1.22 -21.06 13.77
C GLU A 102 2.56 -20.76 14.47
N TYR A 103 3.67 -21.02 13.79
CA TYR A 103 5.00 -20.85 14.34
C TYR A 103 5.71 -19.61 13.78
N ASP A 104 6.33 -18.85 14.68
CA ASP A 104 7.19 -17.73 14.30
C ASP A 104 8.53 -18.25 13.77
N SER A 105 8.68 -18.25 12.46
CA SER A 105 9.92 -18.58 11.79
C SER A 105 10.42 -17.39 10.99
N LYS A 106 11.69 -17.03 11.17
CA LYS A 106 12.35 -15.95 10.43
C LYS A 106 12.34 -16.17 8.90
N THR A 107 12.13 -17.38 8.45
CA THR A 107 12.07 -17.76 7.03
C THR A 107 10.65 -17.95 6.51
N SER A 108 9.64 -17.72 7.35
CA SER A 108 8.24 -17.86 6.95
C SER A 108 7.82 -16.69 6.06
N PRO A 109 7.21 -16.93 4.89
CA PRO A 109 6.65 -15.90 4.04
C PRO A 109 5.28 -15.39 4.55
N TYR A 110 4.73 -16.03 5.57
CA TYR A 110 3.41 -15.69 6.11
C TYR A 110 3.48 -14.57 7.14
N ILE A 111 2.43 -13.77 7.19
CA ILE A 111 2.32 -12.70 8.18
C ILE A 111 2.10 -13.31 9.57
N ASN A 112 3.06 -13.12 10.45
CA ASN A 112 2.94 -13.50 11.87
C ASN A 112 2.70 -12.24 12.72
N ASP A 113 1.56 -11.59 12.50
CA ASP A 113 1.15 -10.41 13.24
C ASP A 113 0.05 -10.80 14.24
N GLY A 114 0.27 -10.50 15.52
CA GLY A 114 -0.70 -10.73 16.59
C GLY A 114 -2.01 -9.93 16.46
N SER A 115 -2.06 -8.94 15.56
CA SER A 115 -3.27 -8.15 15.30
C SER A 115 -4.35 -8.92 14.53
N TYR A 116 -4.01 -10.03 13.88
CA TYR A 116 -4.97 -10.86 13.15
C TYR A 116 -5.46 -12.02 14.00
N VAL A 117 -6.77 -12.11 14.15
CA VAL A 117 -7.43 -13.28 14.75
C VAL A 117 -7.95 -14.16 13.62
N THR A 118 -7.33 -15.33 13.43
CA THR A 118 -7.80 -16.32 12.46
C THR A 118 -8.85 -17.22 13.12
N LEU A 119 -10.00 -17.38 12.45
CA LEU A 119 -11.01 -18.35 12.86
C LEU A 119 -10.55 -19.74 12.41
N CYS A 120 -10.12 -20.56 13.37
CA CYS A 120 -9.86 -21.98 13.10
C CYS A 120 -11.20 -22.72 13.06
N LYS A 121 -11.62 -23.15 11.87
CA LYS A 121 -12.80 -24.00 11.73
C LYS A 121 -12.38 -25.45 11.99
N LYS A 122 -12.64 -25.92 13.22
CA LYS A 122 -12.43 -27.34 13.55
C LYS A 122 -13.60 -28.15 13.01
N VAL A 123 -13.35 -28.99 12.01
CA VAL A 123 -14.32 -29.95 11.50
C VAL A 123 -14.04 -31.31 12.17
N VAL A 124 -14.97 -31.73 13.01
CA VAL A 124 -14.91 -33.06 13.64
C VAL A 124 -15.93 -33.96 12.93
N GLN A 125 -15.46 -34.98 12.26
CA GLN A 125 -16.29 -36.02 11.67
C GLN A 125 -16.23 -37.26 12.58
N CYS A 126 -17.37 -37.66 13.09
CA CYS A 126 -17.49 -38.90 13.88
C CYS A 126 -18.06 -39.99 12.97
N TYR A 127 -17.30 -41.03 12.80
CA TYR A 127 -17.76 -42.22 12.09
C TYR A 127 -18.17 -43.28 13.11
N GLN A 128 -19.41 -43.76 12.99
CA GLN A 128 -19.87 -44.94 13.74
C GLN A 128 -19.63 -46.19 12.92
N PHE A 129 -18.89 -47.12 13.48
CA PHE A 129 -18.68 -48.44 12.86
C PHE A 129 -19.78 -49.37 13.34
N PRO A 130 -20.67 -49.89 12.44
CA PRO A 130 -21.84 -50.69 12.83
C PRO A 130 -21.52 -51.96 13.63
N LEU A 131 -20.34 -52.52 13.44
CA LEU A 131 -19.88 -53.74 14.10
C LEU A 131 -18.90 -53.46 15.26
N GLY A 132 -18.62 -52.19 15.56
CA GLY A 132 -17.60 -51.82 16.54
C GLY A 132 -16.19 -52.24 16.12
N PHE A 133 -15.22 -51.97 17.00
CA PHE A 133 -13.86 -52.45 16.83
C PHE A 133 -13.73 -53.84 17.45
N SER A 134 -13.19 -54.83 16.70
CA SER A 134 -12.89 -56.11 17.30
C SER A 134 -11.76 -55.97 18.33
N SER A 135 -11.84 -56.73 19.42
CA SER A 135 -10.92 -56.61 20.55
C SER A 135 -9.45 -56.98 20.23
N ARG A 136 -9.12 -57.28 18.96
CA ARG A 136 -7.81 -57.81 18.56
C ARG A 136 -6.96 -56.92 17.67
N SER A 137 -7.44 -55.76 17.25
CA SER A 137 -6.61 -54.80 16.50
C SER A 137 -7.12 -53.37 16.65
N ASN A 138 -6.31 -52.54 17.25
CA ASN A 138 -6.55 -51.12 17.28
C ASN A 138 -5.77 -50.46 16.16
N ILE A 139 -6.48 -49.88 15.19
CA ILE A 139 -5.87 -49.09 14.12
C ILE A 139 -6.12 -47.60 14.48
N VAL A 140 -5.04 -46.87 14.69
CA VAL A 140 -5.09 -45.44 14.85
C VAL A 140 -4.68 -44.83 13.51
N ILE A 141 -5.62 -44.17 12.86
CA ILE A 141 -5.34 -43.40 11.64
C ILE A 141 -5.29 -41.94 12.05
N THR A 142 -4.12 -41.35 11.97
CA THR A 142 -3.94 -39.87 12.12
C THR A 142 -3.79 -39.27 10.72
N ALA A 143 -4.74 -38.48 10.32
CA ALA A 143 -4.61 -37.64 9.15
C ALA A 143 -4.21 -36.22 9.60
N GLY A 144 -2.98 -35.85 9.33
CA GLY A 144 -2.53 -34.48 9.48
C GLY A 144 -2.94 -33.72 8.21
N GLY A 145 -3.79 -32.75 8.35
CA GLY A 145 -4.03 -31.79 7.29
C GLY A 145 -3.02 -30.63 7.42
N ASN A 146 -2.39 -30.27 6.31
CA ASN A 146 -1.66 -29.02 6.16
C ASN A 146 -2.64 -27.86 6.05
#